data_a8d748d3f706898ab3b29de6b60a7131
#
_entry.id   a8d748d3f706898ab3b29de6b60a7131
#
_cell.length_a   1.000
_cell.length_b   1.000
_cell.length_c   1.000
_cell.angle_alpha   90.00
_cell.angle_beta   90.00
_cell.angle_gamma   90.00
#
_symmetry.space_group_name_H-M   'P 1'
#
loop_
_entity.id
_entity.type
_entity.pdbx_description
1 polymer ?
#
loop_
_entity_poly.entity_id
_entity_poly.type
_entity_poly.pdbx_seq_one_letter_code
_entity_poly.pdbx_strand_id
1 'polypeptide(L)'
;MQRVRVHGKHMFIGFVPPAPGETYEAGVALLEGAAAGSGEPILGEDAPWPDRWVHIHLGLYGWWRFNGDETVVDEGHGVAHRIPNVAKGEWNGHSETRWGEGFGEAKAGEWEPPEPVGAVRLRVSNDHAVADLIGPNRCDLITDEERITAESKLGPDPLDAGARSDVEAMERFAQVAHSKKRAIGEIVMDQSIIAGVGNIYRADALFLAGISPHRKGANISLKRLRELWVLICDLMNRGLAAGRLDTMDPDEAPNPPIEGDEEASRWYAYHRTGRPCLRCGTPIREALMQNRRL
;
A
#
# COMPACT_ATOMS: atom_id res chain seq x y z
N MET A 1 12.84 -17.60 3.17
CA MET A 1 12.32 -16.26 3.55
C MET A 1 12.18 -16.24 5.06
N GLN A 2 12.70 -15.24 5.74
CA GLN A 2 12.73 -15.24 7.21
C GLN A 2 12.10 -13.99 7.83
N ARG A 3 12.14 -12.88 7.15
CA ARG A 3 11.51 -11.62 7.64
C ARG A 3 10.91 -10.86 6.49
N VAL A 4 9.79 -10.20 6.73
CA VAL A 4 9.21 -9.21 5.82
C VAL A 4 9.06 -7.91 6.58
N ARG A 5 9.51 -6.82 5.97
CA ARG A 5 9.30 -5.46 6.47
C ARG A 5 8.64 -4.63 5.40
N VAL A 6 7.75 -3.77 5.82
CA VAL A 6 7.10 -2.80 4.94
C VAL A 6 7.28 -1.42 5.56
N HIS A 7 7.63 -0.42 4.75
CA HIS A 7 7.63 0.97 5.15
C HIS A 7 7.18 1.83 3.97
N GLY A 8 6.07 2.49 4.12
CA GLY A 8 5.40 3.20 3.03
C GLY A 8 5.05 2.26 1.88
N LYS A 9 5.62 2.54 0.71
CA LYS A 9 5.41 1.74 -0.51
C LYS A 9 6.54 0.76 -0.80
N HIS A 10 7.42 0.56 0.17
CA HIS A 10 8.59 -0.31 0.05
C HIS A 10 8.37 -1.58 0.86
N MET A 11 8.62 -2.72 0.23
CA MET A 11 8.64 -4.04 0.86
C MET A 11 10.06 -4.58 0.83
N PHE A 12 10.47 -5.18 1.93
CA PHE A 12 11.77 -5.81 2.08
C PHE A 12 11.56 -7.25 2.55
N ILE A 13 12.01 -8.21 1.74
CA ILE A 13 11.93 -9.63 2.06
C ILE A 13 13.34 -10.10 2.41
N GLY A 14 13.55 -10.48 3.66
CA GLY A 14 14.85 -10.88 4.20
C GLY A 14 15.11 -12.38 4.04
N PHE A 15 16.35 -12.70 3.68
CA PHE A 15 16.86 -14.05 3.53
C PHE A 15 18.12 -14.23 4.37
N VAL A 16 18.22 -15.36 5.03
CA VAL A 16 19.45 -15.81 5.67
C VAL A 16 20.00 -16.96 4.81
N PRO A 17 21.29 -16.95 4.45
CA PRO A 17 21.88 -18.07 3.76
C PRO A 17 21.85 -19.32 4.65
N PRO A 18 21.77 -20.53 4.07
CA PRO A 18 21.87 -21.76 4.83
C PRO A 18 23.22 -21.86 5.52
N ALA A 19 23.27 -22.56 6.64
CA ALA A 19 24.53 -22.87 7.28
C ALA A 19 25.44 -23.68 6.32
N PRO A 20 26.78 -23.54 6.42
CA PRO A 20 27.69 -24.29 5.58
C PRO A 20 27.43 -25.80 5.70
N GLY A 21 27.04 -26.44 4.59
CA GLY A 21 26.72 -27.86 4.52
C GLY A 21 25.22 -28.20 4.60
N GLU A 22 24.36 -27.22 4.85
CA GLU A 22 22.91 -27.36 4.70
C GLU A 22 22.51 -27.07 3.25
N THR A 23 21.82 -28.00 2.64
CA THR A 23 21.07 -27.72 1.39
C THR A 23 19.72 -27.12 1.75
N TYR A 24 19.23 -26.18 0.96
CA TYR A 24 17.86 -25.69 1.08
C TYR A 24 16.88 -26.84 0.82
N GLU A 25 16.53 -27.58 1.84
CA GLU A 25 15.19 -28.13 1.89
C GLU A 25 14.29 -27.02 2.38
N ALA A 26 13.37 -26.57 1.55
CA ALA A 26 12.51 -25.43 1.81
C ALA A 26 11.64 -25.71 3.05
N GLY A 27 12.14 -25.31 4.22
CA GLY A 27 11.35 -25.26 5.43
C GLY A 27 10.43 -24.05 5.36
N VAL A 28 9.18 -24.27 4.94
CA VAL A 28 8.14 -23.26 4.96
C VAL A 28 7.59 -23.17 6.37
N ALA A 29 7.97 -22.13 7.11
CA ALA A 29 7.12 -21.65 8.19
C ALA A 29 5.98 -20.87 7.52
N LEU A 30 4.80 -21.45 7.44
CA LEU A 30 3.57 -20.78 7.08
C LEU A 30 3.38 -19.56 8.00
N LEU A 31 2.99 -18.45 7.40
CA LEU A 31 2.62 -17.21 8.08
C LEU A 31 1.30 -17.40 8.84
N GLU A 32 1.32 -18.12 9.95
CA GLU A 32 0.22 -18.04 10.88
C GLU A 32 0.33 -16.73 11.66
N GLY A 33 -0.56 -15.78 11.38
CA GLY A 33 -0.81 -14.64 12.25
C GLY A 33 0.03 -13.37 12.06
N ALA A 34 0.60 -13.10 10.89
CA ALA A 34 1.18 -11.78 10.63
C ALA A 34 0.05 -10.75 10.44
N ALA A 35 -0.34 -10.09 11.53
CA ALA A 35 -1.14 -8.87 11.44
C ALA A 35 -0.37 -7.84 10.61
N ALA A 36 -1.00 -7.29 9.58
CA ALA A 36 -0.46 -6.22 8.79
C ALA A 36 -0.07 -5.05 9.71
N GLY A 37 1.18 -4.59 9.62
CA GLY A 37 1.66 -3.45 10.40
C GLY A 37 2.56 -3.77 11.61
N SER A 38 2.61 -5.00 12.11
CA SER A 38 3.63 -5.37 13.09
C SER A 38 4.87 -5.87 12.36
N GLY A 39 5.98 -5.17 12.47
CA GLY A 39 7.28 -5.65 11.95
C GLY A 39 7.82 -6.86 12.74
N GLU A 40 6.93 -7.71 13.24
CA GLU A 40 7.31 -8.88 14.00
C GLU A 40 7.95 -9.95 13.13
N PRO A 41 8.97 -10.63 13.63
CA PRO A 41 9.66 -11.66 12.87
C PRO A 41 8.73 -12.85 12.61
N ILE A 42 8.74 -13.34 11.36
CA ILE A 42 8.07 -14.58 10.95
C ILE A 42 8.61 -15.80 11.69
N LEU A 43 9.85 -15.68 12.19
CA LEU A 43 10.52 -16.68 13.03
C LEU A 43 10.79 -16.05 14.40
N GLY A 44 10.87 -16.88 15.45
CA GLY A 44 11.12 -16.47 16.82
C GLY A 44 12.29 -15.48 16.98
N GLU A 45 12.35 -14.83 18.13
CA GLU A 45 13.33 -13.77 18.45
C GLU A 45 14.80 -14.21 18.26
N ASP A 46 15.09 -15.51 18.38
CA ASP A 46 16.41 -16.11 18.22
C ASP A 46 16.82 -16.39 16.75
N ALA A 47 15.95 -16.14 15.78
CA ALA A 47 16.26 -16.37 14.36
C ALA A 47 17.38 -15.41 13.90
N PRO A 48 18.37 -15.89 13.13
CA PRO A 48 19.46 -15.07 12.66
C PRO A 48 18.94 -13.90 11.81
N TRP A 49 19.56 -12.74 11.92
CA TRP A 49 19.18 -11.56 11.18
C TRP A 49 19.53 -11.74 9.69
N PRO A 50 18.61 -11.39 8.75
CA PRO A 50 18.91 -11.47 7.33
C PRO A 50 20.08 -10.57 6.94
N ASP A 51 21.02 -11.09 6.16
CA ASP A 51 22.12 -10.34 5.58
C ASP A 51 21.84 -9.85 4.16
N ARG A 52 20.81 -10.43 3.51
CA ARG A 52 20.33 -10.08 2.18
C ARG A 52 18.83 -9.85 2.18
N TRP A 53 18.43 -8.83 1.42
CA TRP A 53 17.03 -8.42 1.31
C TRP A 53 16.66 -8.22 -0.16
N VAL A 54 15.50 -8.68 -0.54
CA VAL A 54 14.87 -8.24 -1.79
C VAL A 54 14.06 -7.00 -1.49
N HIS A 55 14.48 -5.88 -2.08
CA HIS A 55 13.81 -4.59 -1.98
C HIS A 55 12.83 -4.41 -3.14
N ILE A 56 11.55 -4.31 -2.83
CA ILE A 56 10.47 -4.21 -3.80
C ILE A 56 9.77 -2.85 -3.66
N HIS A 57 9.51 -2.21 -4.80
CA HIS A 57 8.61 -1.07 -4.90
C HIS A 57 7.75 -1.24 -6.15
N LEU A 58 6.45 -1.40 -5.97
CA LEU A 58 5.52 -1.71 -7.08
C LEU A 58 5.46 -0.56 -8.11
N GLY A 59 5.54 0.69 -7.66
CA GLY A 59 5.35 1.84 -8.54
C GLY A 59 3.89 1.96 -9.00
N LEU A 60 3.70 2.33 -10.28
CA LEU A 60 2.36 2.48 -10.86
C LEU A 60 1.87 1.21 -11.58
N TYR A 61 2.79 0.33 -11.94
CA TYR A 61 2.51 -0.79 -12.84
C TYR A 61 2.80 -2.16 -12.21
N GLY A 62 3.53 -2.19 -11.10
CA GLY A 62 3.89 -3.41 -10.41
C GLY A 62 2.69 -4.02 -9.69
N TRP A 63 2.58 -5.33 -9.74
CA TRP A 63 1.54 -6.08 -9.07
C TRP A 63 1.99 -7.51 -8.79
N TRP A 64 1.31 -8.16 -7.85
CA TRP A 64 1.51 -9.56 -7.53
C TRP A 64 0.39 -10.41 -8.10
N ARG A 65 0.75 -11.61 -8.60
CA ARG A 65 -0.18 -12.69 -8.89
C ARG A 65 0.08 -13.81 -7.91
N PHE A 66 -0.97 -14.36 -7.34
CA PHE A 66 -0.90 -15.48 -6.42
C PHE A 66 -1.68 -16.65 -7.00
N ASN A 67 -1.18 -17.87 -6.77
CA ASN A 67 -1.86 -19.13 -7.02
C ASN A 67 -1.51 -20.09 -5.89
N GLY A 68 -2.36 -21.06 -5.61
CA GLY A 68 -2.12 -22.05 -4.57
C GLY A 68 -3.17 -23.16 -4.56
N ASP A 69 -2.94 -24.16 -3.72
CA ASP A 69 -3.88 -25.27 -3.51
C ASP A 69 -5.00 -24.91 -2.52
N GLU A 70 -5.85 -25.88 -2.20
CA GLU A 70 -7.01 -25.75 -1.32
C GLU A 70 -6.64 -25.38 0.14
N THR A 71 -5.37 -25.54 0.55
CA THR A 71 -4.91 -25.20 1.90
C THR A 71 -4.54 -23.73 2.05
N VAL A 72 -4.40 -23.03 0.93
CA VAL A 72 -4.10 -21.58 0.93
C VAL A 72 -5.39 -20.82 1.16
N VAL A 73 -5.61 -20.42 2.39
CA VAL A 73 -6.79 -19.65 2.79
C VAL A 73 -6.53 -18.18 2.49
N ASP A 74 -7.41 -17.59 1.68
CA ASP A 74 -7.49 -16.13 1.54
C ASP A 74 -8.29 -15.59 2.74
N GLU A 75 -7.61 -15.19 3.81
CA GLU A 75 -8.27 -14.57 4.98
C GLU A 75 -8.75 -13.13 4.69
N GLY A 76 -8.67 -12.67 3.44
CA GLY A 76 -9.17 -11.35 3.04
C GLY A 76 -8.34 -10.18 3.57
N HIS A 77 -7.21 -10.45 4.20
CA HIS A 77 -6.38 -9.45 4.84
C HIS A 77 -5.20 -9.04 3.97
N GLY A 78 -5.36 -7.89 3.29
CA GLY A 78 -4.18 -7.14 2.81
C GLY A 78 -3.56 -7.61 1.51
N VAL A 79 -4.28 -8.32 0.71
CA VAL A 79 -3.76 -8.66 -0.60
C VAL A 79 -3.82 -7.47 -1.52
N ALA A 80 -2.70 -7.18 -2.17
CA ALA A 80 -2.59 -6.12 -3.13
C ALA A 80 -3.58 -6.36 -4.29
N HIS A 81 -4.82 -5.93 -4.12
CA HIS A 81 -5.73 -5.78 -5.24
C HIS A 81 -5.02 -4.96 -6.30
N ARG A 82 -4.92 -5.48 -7.51
CA ARG A 82 -4.49 -4.70 -8.65
C ARG A 82 -5.34 -3.43 -8.68
N ILE A 83 -4.74 -2.30 -8.36
CA ILE A 83 -5.32 -1.02 -8.74
C ILE A 83 -5.11 -0.97 -10.25
N PRO A 84 -6.17 -1.02 -11.07
CA PRO A 84 -6.01 -0.92 -12.50
C PRO A 84 -5.25 0.36 -12.80
N ASN A 85 -4.33 0.28 -13.74
CA ASN A 85 -3.53 1.43 -14.14
C ASN A 85 -4.41 2.48 -14.79
N VAL A 86 -4.85 3.44 -14.01
CA VAL A 86 -5.72 4.54 -14.42
C VAL A 86 -5.10 5.41 -15.52
N ALA A 87 -3.79 5.29 -15.78
CA ALA A 87 -3.10 6.07 -16.82
C ALA A 87 -3.55 5.74 -18.25
N LYS A 88 -4.31 4.65 -18.48
CA LYS A 88 -4.76 4.25 -19.82
C LYS A 88 -6.24 4.46 -20.11
N GLY A 89 -7.01 5.14 -19.26
CA GLY A 89 -8.38 5.54 -19.56
C GLY A 89 -9.42 4.41 -19.73
N GLU A 90 -9.02 3.16 -19.51
CA GLU A 90 -9.88 1.98 -19.67
C GLU A 90 -10.07 1.25 -18.34
N TRP A 91 -10.54 1.98 -17.34
CA TRP A 91 -11.07 1.32 -16.15
C TRP A 91 -12.58 1.15 -16.33
N ASN A 92 -12.98 -0.01 -16.77
CA ASN A 92 -14.39 -0.39 -16.96
C ASN A 92 -14.94 -1.09 -15.70
N GLY A 93 -14.74 -0.56 -14.52
CA GLY A 93 -15.45 -0.91 -13.26
C GLY A 93 -15.63 -2.40 -12.88
N HIS A 94 -15.39 -3.30 -13.79
CA HIS A 94 -15.73 -4.72 -13.72
C HIS A 94 -14.53 -5.68 -13.73
N SER A 95 -13.31 -5.21 -13.55
CA SER A 95 -12.24 -6.15 -13.24
C SER A 95 -12.32 -6.51 -11.76
N GLU A 96 -13.33 -7.24 -11.38
CA GLU A 96 -13.18 -8.28 -10.38
C GLU A 96 -12.08 -9.20 -10.90
N THR A 97 -10.83 -8.86 -10.66
CA THR A 97 -9.80 -9.88 -10.60
C THR A 97 -10.17 -10.68 -9.38
N ARG A 98 -11.03 -11.67 -9.60
CA ARG A 98 -11.26 -12.75 -8.66
C ARG A 98 -9.90 -13.28 -8.24
N TRP A 99 -9.54 -13.01 -7.03
CA TRP A 99 -8.81 -13.99 -6.28
C TRP A 99 -9.63 -15.26 -6.44
N GLY A 100 -9.08 -16.32 -6.95
CA GLY A 100 -9.80 -17.56 -6.95
C GLY A 100 -9.90 -18.31 -8.27
N GLU A 101 -9.53 -17.73 -9.40
CA GLU A 101 -9.41 -18.59 -10.60
C GLU A 101 -8.17 -19.49 -10.57
N GLY A 102 -7.39 -19.48 -9.48
CA GLY A 102 -6.21 -20.30 -9.28
C GLY A 102 -6.03 -20.88 -7.87
N PHE A 103 -6.94 -20.59 -6.94
CA PHE A 103 -6.91 -21.13 -5.59
C PHE A 103 -7.99 -22.20 -5.39
N GLY A 104 -7.63 -23.34 -4.80
CA GLY A 104 -8.57 -24.30 -4.25
C GLY A 104 -9.10 -25.37 -5.20
N GLU A 105 -8.61 -25.49 -6.44
CA GLU A 105 -9.04 -26.56 -7.34
C GLU A 105 -8.18 -27.84 -7.21
N ALA A 106 -6.93 -27.73 -6.79
CA ALA A 106 -6.04 -28.86 -6.59
C ALA A 106 -5.96 -29.26 -5.11
N LYS A 107 -6.00 -30.55 -4.83
CA LYS A 107 -5.80 -31.08 -3.47
C LYS A 107 -4.35 -30.87 -3.01
N ALA A 108 -4.19 -30.71 -1.69
CA ALA A 108 -2.87 -30.65 -1.08
C ALA A 108 -2.01 -31.85 -1.53
N GLY A 109 -0.80 -31.59 -2.03
CA GLY A 109 0.14 -32.59 -2.54
C GLY A 109 -0.05 -32.99 -4.00
N GLU A 110 -1.12 -32.55 -4.68
CA GLU A 110 -1.32 -32.73 -6.13
C GLU A 110 -1.11 -31.43 -6.91
N TRP A 111 -0.91 -30.30 -6.19
CA TRP A 111 -0.77 -29.00 -6.82
C TRP A 111 0.66 -28.76 -7.33
N GLU A 112 0.74 -28.28 -8.56
CA GLU A 112 1.98 -27.80 -9.15
C GLU A 112 1.84 -26.31 -9.50
N PRO A 113 2.89 -25.48 -9.21
CA PRO A 113 2.82 -24.08 -9.54
C PRO A 113 2.68 -23.90 -11.06
N PRO A 114 1.69 -23.10 -11.52
CA PRO A 114 1.53 -22.85 -12.94
C PRO A 114 2.75 -22.16 -13.54
N GLU A 115 2.97 -22.33 -14.84
CA GLU A 115 4.05 -21.65 -15.56
C GLU A 115 3.94 -20.12 -15.42
N PRO A 116 5.08 -19.41 -15.29
CA PRO A 116 5.10 -17.97 -15.23
C PRO A 116 4.45 -17.33 -16.45
N VAL A 117 3.53 -16.39 -16.27
CA VAL A 117 2.88 -15.68 -17.37
C VAL A 117 3.30 -14.22 -17.40
N GLY A 118 3.81 -13.76 -18.54
CA GLY A 118 4.31 -12.42 -18.75
C GLY A 118 5.72 -12.20 -18.23
N ALA A 119 6.08 -10.92 -18.01
CA ALA A 119 7.42 -10.54 -17.55
C ALA A 119 7.50 -10.63 -16.02
N VAL A 120 7.59 -11.86 -15.49
CA VAL A 120 7.79 -12.10 -14.06
C VAL A 120 9.18 -11.65 -13.65
N ARG A 121 9.28 -10.74 -12.69
CA ARG A 121 10.55 -10.22 -12.18
C ARG A 121 11.06 -10.99 -10.97
N LEU A 122 10.16 -11.50 -10.15
CA LEU A 122 10.44 -12.33 -8.99
C LEU A 122 9.33 -13.35 -8.86
N ARG A 123 9.70 -14.60 -8.60
CA ARG A 123 8.78 -15.67 -8.18
C ARG A 123 9.20 -16.16 -6.81
N VAL A 124 8.25 -16.23 -5.90
CA VAL A 124 8.39 -16.84 -4.59
C VAL A 124 7.39 -17.98 -4.51
N SER A 125 7.83 -19.17 -4.18
CA SER A 125 6.97 -20.36 -4.13
C SER A 125 7.32 -21.25 -2.94
N ASN A 126 6.36 -22.04 -2.54
CA ASN A 126 6.48 -23.17 -1.65
C ASN A 126 5.66 -24.34 -2.20
N ASP A 127 5.46 -25.40 -1.42
CA ASP A 127 4.75 -26.61 -1.86
C ASP A 127 3.23 -26.39 -2.05
N HIS A 128 2.69 -25.26 -1.58
CA HIS A 128 1.27 -24.95 -1.57
C HIS A 128 0.90 -23.71 -2.36
N ALA A 129 1.82 -22.80 -2.59
CA ALA A 129 1.53 -21.50 -3.21
C ALA A 129 2.69 -20.95 -4.03
N VAL A 130 2.35 -20.08 -4.96
CA VAL A 130 3.31 -19.25 -5.72
C VAL A 130 2.83 -17.81 -5.79
N ALA A 131 3.78 -16.89 -5.67
CA ALA A 131 3.58 -15.47 -5.86
C ALA A 131 4.52 -14.95 -6.96
N ASP A 132 3.96 -14.39 -8.01
CA ASP A 132 4.67 -13.78 -9.14
C ASP A 132 4.61 -12.26 -9.06
N LEU A 133 5.74 -11.61 -9.01
CA LEU A 133 5.88 -10.16 -9.10
C LEU A 133 6.07 -9.73 -10.55
N ILE A 134 5.19 -8.87 -11.05
CA ILE A 134 5.17 -8.43 -12.45
C ILE A 134 5.27 -6.91 -12.49
N GLY A 135 6.14 -6.37 -13.35
CA GLY A 135 6.29 -4.95 -13.65
C GLY A 135 6.60 -4.00 -12.48
N PRO A 136 7.33 -4.41 -11.43
CA PRO A 136 7.69 -3.51 -10.35
C PRO A 136 8.60 -2.39 -10.83
N ASN A 137 8.52 -1.23 -10.16
CA ASN A 137 9.46 -0.14 -10.37
C ASN A 137 10.86 -0.46 -9.81
N ARG A 138 10.91 -1.28 -8.76
CA ARG A 138 12.13 -1.78 -8.14
C ARG A 138 11.96 -3.22 -7.69
N CYS A 139 12.98 -4.03 -7.95
CA CYS A 139 13.14 -5.37 -7.41
C CYS A 139 14.63 -5.69 -7.41
N ASP A 140 15.31 -5.36 -6.33
CA ASP A 140 16.78 -5.42 -6.21
C ASP A 140 17.17 -6.25 -4.99
N LEU A 141 18.25 -7.03 -5.12
CA LEU A 141 18.90 -7.68 -3.98
C LEU A 141 19.85 -6.68 -3.33
N ILE A 142 19.67 -6.41 -2.04
CA ILE A 142 20.43 -5.42 -1.28
C ILE A 142 20.95 -6.01 0.04
N THR A 143 21.94 -5.35 0.64
CA THR A 143 22.42 -5.67 1.99
C THR A 143 21.52 -5.07 3.06
N ASP A 144 21.72 -5.47 4.33
CA ASP A 144 20.97 -4.86 5.44
C ASP A 144 21.32 -3.37 5.62
N GLU A 145 22.57 -2.97 5.40
CA GLU A 145 22.99 -1.57 5.43
C GLU A 145 22.30 -0.72 4.36
N GLU A 146 22.16 -1.28 3.16
CA GLU A 146 21.44 -0.62 2.06
C GLU A 146 19.93 -0.52 2.36
N ARG A 147 19.34 -1.53 3.01
CA ARG A 147 17.96 -1.50 3.49
C ARG A 147 17.77 -0.38 4.52
N ILE A 148 18.61 -0.33 5.56
CA ILE A 148 18.57 0.74 6.58
C ILE A 148 18.71 2.11 5.91
N THR A 149 19.62 2.24 4.96
CA THR A 149 19.80 3.47 4.18
C THR A 149 18.57 3.84 3.36
N ALA A 150 17.86 2.87 2.80
CA ALA A 150 16.63 3.11 2.05
C ALA A 150 15.49 3.55 2.98
N GLU A 151 15.30 2.87 4.10
CA GLU A 151 14.28 3.20 5.11
C GLU A 151 14.53 4.59 5.73
N SER A 152 15.78 4.93 6.05
CA SER A 152 16.12 6.22 6.68
C SER A 152 15.79 7.45 5.83
N LYS A 153 15.60 7.30 4.53
CA LYS A 153 15.20 8.36 3.61
C LYS A 153 13.68 8.62 3.62
N LEU A 154 12.93 7.75 4.27
CA LEU A 154 11.47 7.85 4.31
C LEU A 154 11.02 8.65 5.54
N GLY A 155 9.88 9.29 5.42
CA GLY A 155 9.17 9.92 6.52
C GLY A 155 8.48 8.88 7.39
N PRO A 156 7.83 9.30 8.49
CA PRO A 156 7.01 8.41 9.31
C PRO A 156 5.90 7.77 8.46
N ASP A 157 5.61 6.50 8.74
CA ASP A 157 4.55 5.76 8.05
C ASP A 157 3.25 5.80 8.86
N PRO A 158 2.14 6.30 8.30
CA PRO A 158 0.83 6.29 8.93
C PRO A 158 0.28 4.89 9.26
N LEU A 159 0.85 3.84 8.68
CA LEU A 159 0.46 2.44 8.92
C LEU A 159 1.33 1.74 9.97
N ASP A 160 2.38 2.39 10.47
CA ASP A 160 3.15 1.83 11.60
C ASP A 160 2.25 1.62 12.82
N ALA A 161 2.54 0.58 13.60
CA ALA A 161 1.78 0.26 14.79
C ALA A 161 1.73 1.46 15.75
N GLY A 162 0.52 1.92 16.07
CA GLY A 162 0.33 3.09 16.94
C GLY A 162 0.59 4.46 16.31
N ALA A 163 0.93 4.55 15.01
CA ALA A 163 1.27 5.82 14.33
C ALA A 163 0.23 6.94 14.54
N ARG A 164 -1.05 6.60 14.64
CA ARG A 164 -2.13 7.56 14.88
C ARG A 164 -1.96 8.34 16.18
N SER A 165 -1.44 7.70 17.22
CA SER A 165 -1.21 8.28 18.56
C SER A 165 0.26 8.57 18.84
N ASP A 166 1.15 8.26 17.92
CA ASP A 166 2.57 8.58 18.01
C ASP A 166 2.81 10.07 17.86
N VAL A 167 3.06 10.72 19.00
CA VAL A 167 3.27 12.16 19.07
C VAL A 167 4.54 12.58 18.31
N GLU A 168 5.59 11.78 18.35
CA GLU A 168 6.85 12.09 17.67
C GLU A 168 6.68 12.06 16.15
N ALA A 169 6.09 11.01 15.62
CA ALA A 169 5.79 10.87 14.19
C ALA A 169 4.88 12.01 13.69
N MET A 170 3.81 12.29 14.44
CA MET A 170 2.87 13.37 14.14
C MET A 170 3.56 14.73 14.15
N GLU A 171 4.37 15.05 15.17
CA GLU A 171 5.10 16.31 15.25
C GLU A 171 6.15 16.43 14.16
N ARG A 172 6.89 15.35 13.87
CA ARG A 172 7.86 15.33 12.78
C ARG A 172 7.18 15.70 11.46
N PHE A 173 6.05 15.09 11.14
CA PHE A 173 5.27 15.43 9.95
C PHE A 173 4.82 16.90 9.99
N ALA A 174 4.18 17.33 11.07
CA ALA A 174 3.58 18.66 11.18
C ALA A 174 4.63 19.77 11.06
N GLN A 175 5.76 19.65 11.77
CA GLN A 175 6.85 20.63 11.75
C GLN A 175 7.51 20.72 10.37
N VAL A 176 7.82 19.55 9.77
CA VAL A 176 8.41 19.52 8.44
C VAL A 176 7.46 20.09 7.40
N ALA A 177 6.18 19.72 7.41
CA ALA A 177 5.19 20.25 6.49
C ALA A 177 5.01 21.79 6.66
N HIS A 178 4.94 22.27 7.91
CA HIS A 178 4.83 23.70 8.21
C HIS A 178 6.04 24.50 7.75
N SER A 179 7.24 23.93 7.77
CA SER A 179 8.46 24.60 7.30
C SER A 179 8.50 24.84 5.78
N LYS A 180 7.66 24.14 5.00
CA LYS A 180 7.73 24.16 3.53
C LYS A 180 6.88 25.28 2.93
N LYS A 181 7.45 26.01 1.97
CA LYS A 181 6.77 27.04 1.17
C LYS A 181 6.04 26.49 -0.06
N ARG A 182 6.18 25.19 -0.36
CA ARG A 182 5.47 24.51 -1.45
C ARG A 182 4.05 24.10 -1.04
N ALA A 183 3.24 23.70 -2.02
CA ALA A 183 1.85 23.32 -1.82
C ALA A 183 1.70 22.07 -0.95
N ILE A 184 0.67 22.03 -0.07
CA ILE A 184 0.46 20.86 0.79
C ILE A 184 0.19 19.58 -0.01
N GLY A 185 -0.48 19.68 -1.16
CA GLY A 185 -0.71 18.54 -2.03
C GLY A 185 0.58 17.92 -2.60
N GLU A 186 1.67 18.69 -2.70
CA GLU A 186 3.00 18.17 -3.04
C GLU A 186 3.72 17.59 -1.83
N ILE A 187 3.52 18.20 -0.65
CA ILE A 187 4.15 17.80 0.60
C ILE A 187 3.69 16.41 1.02
N VAL A 188 2.39 16.14 0.99
CA VAL A 188 1.82 14.83 1.38
C VAL A 188 2.14 13.71 0.38
N MET A 189 2.65 14.02 -0.80
CA MET A 189 3.15 13.03 -1.77
C MET A 189 4.63 12.74 -1.63
N ASP A 190 5.34 13.55 -0.85
CA ASP A 190 6.78 13.41 -0.63
C ASP A 190 7.04 12.33 0.41
N GLN A 191 7.50 11.18 -0.06
CA GLN A 191 7.72 10.01 0.78
C GLN A 191 8.80 10.22 1.86
N SER A 192 9.62 11.27 1.73
CA SER A 192 10.58 11.64 2.78
C SER A 192 9.95 12.45 3.92
N ILE A 193 8.73 12.95 3.74
CA ILE A 193 7.98 13.72 4.74
C ILE A 193 6.91 12.86 5.39
N ILE A 194 6.22 12.04 4.60
CA ILE A 194 5.22 11.09 5.04
C ILE A 194 5.24 9.88 4.09
N ALA A 195 5.48 8.70 4.62
CA ALA A 195 5.57 7.50 3.81
C ALA A 195 4.18 6.97 3.43
N GLY A 196 4.08 6.18 2.38
CA GLY A 196 2.86 5.45 2.01
C GLY A 196 1.80 6.24 1.25
N VAL A 197 1.64 7.55 1.53
CA VAL A 197 0.57 8.36 0.93
C VAL A 197 0.69 8.39 -0.60
N GLY A 198 -0.43 8.08 -1.26
CA GLY A 198 -0.58 8.10 -2.71
C GLY A 198 -1.62 9.12 -3.16
N ASN A 199 -1.89 9.14 -4.47
CA ASN A 199 -2.75 10.13 -5.10
C ASN A 199 -4.19 10.11 -4.57
N ILE A 200 -4.72 8.92 -4.26
CA ILE A 200 -6.05 8.73 -3.70
C ILE A 200 -6.13 9.40 -2.33
N TYR A 201 -5.26 9.01 -1.41
CA TYR A 201 -5.23 9.60 -0.07
C TYR A 201 -4.91 11.09 -0.08
N ARG A 202 -4.05 11.57 -1.01
CA ARG A 202 -3.80 13.00 -1.18
C ARG A 202 -5.10 13.77 -1.47
N ALA A 203 -5.86 13.33 -2.47
CA ALA A 203 -7.08 14.02 -2.89
C ALA A 203 -8.11 14.02 -1.77
N ASP A 204 -8.41 12.87 -1.22
CA ASP A 204 -9.53 12.71 -0.29
C ASP A 204 -9.20 13.16 1.13
N ALA A 205 -7.97 12.97 1.62
CA ALA A 205 -7.57 13.50 2.92
C ALA A 205 -7.58 15.05 2.95
N LEU A 206 -7.09 15.69 1.88
CA LEU A 206 -7.13 17.15 1.80
C LEU A 206 -8.56 17.68 1.65
N PHE A 207 -9.40 16.97 0.89
CA PHE A 207 -10.84 17.29 0.80
C PHE A 207 -11.51 17.20 2.17
N LEU A 208 -11.36 16.10 2.88
CA LEU A 208 -11.96 15.86 4.18
C LEU A 208 -11.43 16.84 5.25
N ALA A 209 -10.14 17.15 5.20
CA ALA A 209 -9.54 18.17 6.06
C ALA A 209 -10.00 19.60 5.70
N GLY A 210 -10.67 19.83 4.58
CA GLY A 210 -11.02 21.17 4.09
C GLY A 210 -9.78 22.03 3.84
N ILE A 211 -8.70 21.45 3.33
CA ILE A 211 -7.44 22.14 3.02
C ILE A 211 -7.26 22.15 1.50
N SER A 212 -7.20 23.36 0.91
CA SER A 212 -6.87 23.48 -0.50
C SER A 212 -5.50 22.85 -0.77
N PRO A 213 -5.36 21.93 -1.76
CA PRO A 213 -4.11 21.28 -2.08
C PRO A 213 -3.02 22.27 -2.53
N HIS A 214 -3.41 23.44 -3.03
CA HIS A 214 -2.49 24.51 -3.45
C HIS A 214 -2.02 25.39 -2.28
N ARG A 215 -2.58 25.22 -1.07
CA ARG A 215 -2.16 25.99 0.10
C ARG A 215 -0.74 25.63 0.49
N LYS A 216 0.10 26.63 0.72
CA LYS A 216 1.49 26.38 1.17
C LYS A 216 1.49 25.77 2.57
N GLY A 217 2.36 24.79 2.82
CA GLY A 217 2.50 24.18 4.14
C GLY A 217 2.72 25.20 5.24
N ALA A 218 3.59 26.20 4.99
CA ALA A 218 3.86 27.30 5.93
C ALA A 218 2.64 28.15 6.29
N ASN A 219 1.56 28.09 5.53
CA ASN A 219 0.32 28.83 5.76
C ASN A 219 -0.78 27.96 6.42
N ILE A 220 -0.42 26.78 6.89
CA ILE A 220 -1.32 25.85 7.60
C ILE A 220 -0.83 25.77 9.05
N SER A 221 -1.71 25.97 10.03
CA SER A 221 -1.30 25.89 11.43
C SER A 221 -0.86 24.47 11.79
N LEU A 222 0.07 24.35 12.74
CA LEU A 222 0.53 23.05 13.25
C LEU A 222 -0.64 22.20 13.76
N LYS A 223 -1.65 22.81 14.41
CA LYS A 223 -2.86 22.10 14.84
C LYS A 223 -3.53 21.39 13.65
N ARG A 224 -3.77 22.09 12.54
CA ARG A 224 -4.41 21.50 11.36
C ARG A 224 -3.54 20.45 10.66
N LEU A 225 -2.21 20.57 10.73
CA LEU A 225 -1.31 19.56 10.19
C LEU A 225 -1.33 18.28 11.04
N ARG A 226 -1.42 18.40 12.37
CA ARG A 226 -1.63 17.23 13.26
C ARG A 226 -2.98 16.55 12.99
N GLU A 227 -4.03 17.32 12.83
CA GLU A 227 -5.35 16.80 12.46
C GLU A 227 -5.31 16.07 11.10
N LEU A 228 -4.57 16.61 10.13
CA LEU A 228 -4.35 15.96 8.83
C LEU A 228 -3.59 14.65 8.97
N TRP A 229 -2.56 14.57 9.84
CA TRP A 229 -1.85 13.33 10.12
C TRP A 229 -2.79 12.24 10.64
N VAL A 230 -3.58 12.57 11.69
CA VAL A 230 -4.54 11.62 12.27
C VAL A 230 -5.54 11.14 11.22
N LEU A 231 -6.07 12.04 10.40
CA LEU A 231 -7.00 11.69 9.33
C LEU A 231 -6.37 10.77 8.29
N ILE A 232 -5.11 11.01 7.89
CA ILE A 232 -4.40 10.14 6.96
C ILE A 232 -4.21 8.74 7.56
N CYS A 233 -3.81 8.64 8.83
CA CYS A 233 -3.71 7.37 9.53
C CYS A 233 -5.04 6.62 9.51
N ASP A 234 -6.15 7.29 9.84
CA ASP A 234 -7.47 6.67 9.87
C ASP A 234 -7.90 6.16 8.49
N LEU A 235 -7.70 6.97 7.44
CA LEU A 235 -8.04 6.57 6.08
C LEU A 235 -7.17 5.40 5.57
N MET A 236 -5.88 5.43 5.84
CA MET A 236 -4.98 4.37 5.40
C MET A 236 -5.23 3.06 6.13
N ASN A 237 -5.47 3.10 7.45
CA ASN A 237 -5.84 1.90 8.22
C ASN A 237 -7.20 1.33 7.79
N ARG A 238 -8.18 2.18 7.46
CA ARG A 238 -9.46 1.73 6.88
C ARG A 238 -9.24 0.99 5.55
N GLY A 239 -8.44 1.57 4.66
CA GLY A 239 -8.11 0.94 3.37
C GLY A 239 -7.38 -0.40 3.55
N LEU A 240 -6.47 -0.48 4.52
CA LEU A 240 -5.77 -1.72 4.86
C LEU A 240 -6.75 -2.78 5.36
N ALA A 241 -7.61 -2.45 6.32
CA ALA A 241 -8.61 -3.37 6.86
C ALA A 241 -9.64 -3.85 5.82
N ALA A 242 -9.98 -2.98 4.85
CA ALA A 242 -10.89 -3.32 3.77
C ALA A 242 -10.22 -4.10 2.61
N GLY A 243 -8.88 -4.23 2.62
CA GLY A 243 -8.11 -4.81 1.51
C GLY A 243 -8.17 -3.99 0.21
N ARG A 244 -8.67 -2.74 0.25
CA ARG A 244 -8.84 -1.89 -0.93
C ARG A 244 -8.74 -0.41 -0.57
N LEU A 245 -8.36 0.43 -1.55
CA LEU A 245 -8.16 1.86 -1.34
C LEU A 245 -9.51 2.62 -1.40
N ASP A 246 -10.32 2.47 -0.37
CA ASP A 246 -11.55 3.22 -0.18
C ASP A 246 -11.35 4.27 0.91
N THR A 247 -11.82 5.48 0.65
CA THR A 247 -11.77 6.60 1.59
C THR A 247 -13.15 7.04 2.03
N MET A 248 -14.20 6.66 1.26
CA MET A 248 -15.59 6.99 1.57
C MET A 248 -16.01 6.37 2.90
N ASP A 249 -16.67 7.18 3.72
CA ASP A 249 -17.32 6.67 4.91
C ASP A 249 -18.55 5.83 4.50
N PRO A 250 -18.72 4.60 5.00
CA PRO A 250 -19.89 3.80 4.66
C PRO A 250 -21.23 4.50 4.95
N ASP A 251 -21.28 5.33 5.99
CA ASP A 251 -22.50 6.07 6.36
C ASP A 251 -22.77 7.27 5.43
N GLU A 252 -21.74 7.77 4.73
CA GLU A 252 -21.86 8.84 3.74
C GLU A 252 -21.93 8.29 2.29
N ALA A 253 -21.72 7.00 2.10
CA ALA A 253 -21.79 6.39 0.78
C ALA A 253 -23.22 6.41 0.24
N PRO A 254 -23.43 6.78 -1.05
CA PRO A 254 -24.76 6.77 -1.65
C PRO A 254 -25.41 5.38 -1.62
N ASN A 255 -26.64 5.30 -1.12
CA ASN A 255 -27.43 4.09 -1.09
C ASN A 255 -28.87 4.39 -1.58
N PRO A 256 -29.32 3.93 -2.77
CA PRO A 256 -28.56 3.11 -3.72
C PRO A 256 -27.36 3.84 -4.34
N PRO A 257 -26.39 3.10 -4.92
CA PRO A 257 -25.30 3.70 -5.68
C PRO A 257 -25.80 4.64 -6.79
N ILE A 258 -25.04 5.70 -7.07
CA ILE A 258 -25.41 6.66 -8.12
C ILE A 258 -25.06 6.05 -9.48
N GLU A 259 -26.06 5.90 -10.35
CA GLU A 259 -25.85 5.41 -11.71
C GLU A 259 -24.84 6.30 -12.48
N GLY A 260 -23.82 5.68 -13.05
CA GLY A 260 -22.75 6.36 -13.77
C GLY A 260 -21.79 7.17 -12.89
N ASP A 261 -21.77 6.94 -11.57
CA ASP A 261 -20.79 7.50 -10.62
C ASP A 261 -20.44 6.45 -9.55
N GLU A 262 -19.95 5.29 -10.01
CA GLU A 262 -19.60 4.15 -9.17
C GLU A 262 -18.51 4.52 -8.15
N GLU A 263 -17.67 5.50 -8.49
CA GLU A 263 -16.63 6.05 -7.61
C GLU A 263 -17.20 6.78 -6.38
N ALA A 264 -18.44 7.24 -6.44
CA ALA A 264 -19.10 7.92 -5.32
C ALA A 264 -19.26 7.02 -4.09
N SER A 265 -19.24 5.70 -4.24
CA SER A 265 -19.25 4.73 -3.12
C SER A 265 -17.87 4.45 -2.54
N ARG A 266 -16.79 4.95 -3.19
CA ARG A 266 -15.40 4.65 -2.83
C ARG A 266 -14.61 5.88 -2.40
N TRP A 267 -14.82 7.02 -3.08
CA TRP A 267 -14.00 8.23 -2.90
C TRP A 267 -14.83 9.49 -2.86
N TYR A 268 -14.37 10.48 -2.11
CA TYR A 268 -15.02 11.79 -2.05
C TYR A 268 -14.72 12.68 -3.25
N ALA A 269 -13.47 12.71 -3.69
CA ALA A 269 -13.00 13.59 -4.75
C ALA A 269 -12.22 12.84 -5.85
N TYR A 270 -11.43 11.85 -5.46
CA TYR A 270 -10.57 11.13 -6.39
C TYR A 270 -11.41 10.48 -7.50
N HIS A 271 -10.96 10.62 -8.77
CA HIS A 271 -11.63 10.07 -9.97
C HIS A 271 -13.06 10.58 -10.26
N ARG A 272 -13.53 11.59 -9.52
CA ARG A 272 -14.88 12.12 -9.67
C ARG A 272 -14.93 13.49 -10.37
N THR A 273 -13.98 13.77 -11.25
CA THR A 273 -13.91 15.01 -12.04
C THR A 273 -15.21 15.28 -12.78
N GLY A 274 -15.76 16.50 -12.61
CA GLY A 274 -17.03 16.93 -13.20
C GLY A 274 -18.28 16.43 -12.48
N ARG A 275 -18.16 15.45 -11.57
CA ARG A 275 -19.28 14.96 -10.76
C ARG A 275 -19.58 15.91 -9.60
N PRO A 276 -20.83 15.98 -9.14
CA PRO A 276 -21.18 16.81 -7.99
C PRO A 276 -20.54 16.29 -6.71
N CYS A 277 -20.02 17.18 -5.91
CA CYS A 277 -19.59 16.87 -4.55
C CYS A 277 -20.78 16.36 -3.73
N LEU A 278 -20.65 15.23 -3.06
CA LEU A 278 -21.72 14.61 -2.26
C LEU A 278 -22.17 15.49 -1.08
N ARG A 279 -21.29 16.39 -0.59
CA ARG A 279 -21.59 17.27 0.56
C ARG A 279 -22.19 18.62 0.15
N CYS A 280 -21.80 19.20 -0.98
CA CYS A 280 -22.22 20.55 -1.34
C CYS A 280 -22.71 20.72 -2.78
N GLY A 281 -22.74 19.66 -3.60
CA GLY A 281 -23.22 19.71 -4.97
C GLY A 281 -22.31 20.43 -5.98
N THR A 282 -21.23 21.09 -5.52
CA THR A 282 -20.30 21.78 -6.43
C THR A 282 -19.57 20.74 -7.30
N PRO A 283 -19.42 20.96 -8.62
CA PRO A 283 -18.66 20.05 -9.46
C PRO A 283 -17.20 19.94 -9.01
N ILE A 284 -16.73 18.71 -8.88
CA ILE A 284 -15.33 18.41 -8.54
C ILE A 284 -14.44 18.80 -9.72
N ARG A 285 -13.39 19.54 -9.45
CA ARG A 285 -12.44 20.02 -10.44
C ARG A 285 -11.17 19.17 -10.39
N GLU A 286 -10.56 19.00 -11.54
CA GLU A 286 -9.26 18.35 -11.68
C GLU A 286 -8.18 19.39 -11.97
N ALA A 287 -7.00 19.18 -11.40
CA ALA A 287 -5.79 19.92 -11.72
C ALA A 287 -4.61 18.95 -11.85
N LEU A 288 -3.56 19.37 -12.54
CA LEU A 288 -2.29 18.64 -12.55
C LEU A 288 -1.38 19.20 -11.47
N MET A 289 -0.84 18.33 -10.65
CA MET A 289 0.17 18.65 -9.64
C MET A 289 1.26 17.58 -9.68
N GLN A 290 2.51 17.98 -9.98
CA GLN A 290 3.64 17.06 -10.18
C GLN A 290 3.34 15.96 -11.22
N ASN A 291 2.75 16.34 -12.35
CA ASN A 291 2.33 15.46 -13.45
C ASN A 291 1.33 14.35 -13.03
N ARG A 292 0.62 14.53 -11.92
CA ARG A 292 -0.43 13.64 -11.46
C ARG A 292 -1.75 14.40 -11.33
N ARG A 293 -2.84 13.73 -11.66
CA ARG A 293 -4.19 14.28 -11.46
C ARG A 293 -4.46 14.45 -9.96
N LEU A 294 -5.04 15.58 -9.63
CA LEU A 294 -5.46 15.97 -8.30
C LEU A 294 -6.92 16.33 -8.33
#